data_602fca7b56edcbe62f5b5ac10ce99e27
#
_entry.id   602fca7b56edcbe62f5b5ac10ce99e27
#
_cell.length_a   1.000
_cell.length_b   1.000
_cell.length_c   1.000
_cell.angle_alpha   90.00
_cell.angle_beta   90.00
_cell.angle_gamma   90.00
#
_symmetry.space_group_name_H-M   'P 1'
#
loop_
_entity.id
_entity.type
_entity.pdbx_description
1 polymer ?
#
loop_
_entity_poly.entity_id
_entity_poly.type
_entity_poly.pdbx_seq_one_letter_code
_entity_poly.pdbx_strand_id
1 'polypeptide(L)'
;MKTGWKQPLRKREIKMSRIQQTFAALDGAKALIPYITVGDPNLDTTLALMHSLVENGADILELGVPFSDPMADGPTIQRAAERALANKVSLNDVLNIVRRFRETNGNTPVVLMGYLNPIHKMGYQAFAQAAAEAGVDGVLTVDSPVETITPLHDELKARGID
;
A
#
# COMPACT_ATOMS: atom_id res chain seq x y z
N MET A 1 42.32 -1.89 38.44
CA MET A 1 41.74 -2.57 37.25
C MET A 1 40.23 -2.42 37.28
N LYS A 2 39.66 -1.60 36.42
CA LYS A 2 38.20 -1.39 36.33
C LYS A 2 37.66 -2.28 35.23
N THR A 3 36.94 -3.32 35.60
CA THR A 3 36.24 -4.24 34.68
C THR A 3 35.03 -3.53 34.12
N GLY A 4 35.14 -3.05 32.87
CA GLY A 4 34.02 -2.47 32.14
C GLY A 4 32.99 -3.54 31.77
N TRP A 5 31.85 -3.54 32.41
CA TRP A 5 30.72 -4.36 32.04
C TRP A 5 30.16 -3.83 30.71
N LYS A 6 30.32 -4.63 29.65
CA LYS A 6 29.63 -4.35 28.38
C LYS A 6 28.12 -4.55 28.60
N GLN A 7 27.36 -3.48 28.49
CA GLN A 7 25.89 -3.58 28.50
C GLN A 7 25.45 -4.51 27.36
N PRO A 8 24.50 -5.42 27.61
CA PRO A 8 23.95 -6.26 26.54
C PRO A 8 23.28 -5.38 25.51
N LEU A 9 23.59 -5.63 24.24
CA LEU A 9 22.94 -4.99 23.11
C LEU A 9 21.41 -5.17 23.27
N ARG A 10 20.67 -4.07 23.43
CA ARG A 10 19.20 -4.10 23.40
C ARG A 10 18.79 -4.76 22.08
N LYS A 11 18.18 -5.95 22.16
CA LYS A 11 17.48 -6.52 21.01
C LYS A 11 16.47 -5.48 20.53
N ARG A 12 16.65 -4.97 19.32
CA ARG A 12 15.64 -4.16 18.65
C ARG A 12 14.39 -5.04 18.55
N GLU A 13 13.35 -4.76 19.29
CA GLU A 13 12.05 -5.40 19.07
C GLU A 13 11.64 -5.05 17.63
N ILE A 14 11.61 -6.06 16.78
CA ILE A 14 11.11 -5.93 15.41
C ILE A 14 9.59 -5.78 15.57
N LYS A 15 9.10 -4.54 15.46
CA LYS A 15 7.66 -4.28 15.47
C LYS A 15 7.07 -4.90 14.19
N MET A 16 6.15 -5.85 14.36
CA MET A 16 5.42 -6.47 13.24
C MET A 16 4.65 -5.41 12.46
N SER A 17 4.70 -5.47 11.11
CA SER A 17 3.85 -4.65 10.25
C SER A 17 2.36 -4.99 10.45
N ARG A 18 1.44 -4.10 10.01
CA ARG A 18 -0.01 -4.40 10.07
C ARG A 18 -0.35 -5.65 9.27
N ILE A 19 0.29 -5.87 8.13
CA ILE A 19 0.11 -7.07 7.30
C ILE A 19 0.49 -8.32 8.09
N GLN A 20 1.66 -8.33 8.74
CA GLN A 20 2.12 -9.44 9.56
C GLN A 20 1.19 -9.69 10.75
N GLN A 21 0.70 -8.63 11.41
CA GLN A 21 -0.25 -8.75 12.52
C GLN A 21 -1.58 -9.36 12.06
N THR A 22 -2.09 -8.94 10.89
CA THR A 22 -3.32 -9.47 10.30
C THR A 22 -3.19 -10.97 10.03
N PHE A 23 -2.13 -11.41 9.36
CA PHE A 23 -1.92 -12.84 9.11
C PHE A 23 -1.70 -13.65 10.40
N ALA A 24 -1.03 -13.09 11.39
CA ALA A 24 -0.88 -13.75 12.70
C ALA A 24 -2.23 -13.91 13.42
N ALA A 25 -3.12 -12.91 13.33
CA ALA A 25 -4.44 -12.96 13.95
C ALA A 25 -5.38 -13.96 13.27
N LEU A 26 -5.19 -14.23 11.97
CA LEU A 26 -5.98 -15.23 11.23
C LEU A 26 -5.68 -16.67 11.62
N ASP A 27 -4.58 -16.94 12.32
CA ASP A 27 -4.19 -18.26 12.85
C ASP A 27 -4.35 -19.43 11.84
N GLY A 28 -3.89 -19.19 10.61
CA GLY A 28 -3.98 -20.15 9.51
C GLY A 28 -5.30 -20.11 8.71
N ALA A 29 -6.26 -19.28 9.08
CA ALA A 29 -7.42 -19.00 8.23
C ALA A 29 -7.04 -18.20 6.98
N LYS A 30 -7.90 -18.21 5.97
CA LYS A 30 -7.66 -17.48 4.71
C LYS A 30 -8.03 -16.00 4.88
N ALA A 31 -7.15 -15.10 4.42
CA ALA A 31 -7.43 -13.68 4.35
C ALA A 31 -8.37 -13.35 3.19
N LEU A 32 -9.33 -12.45 3.43
CA LEU A 32 -10.12 -11.80 2.39
C LEU A 32 -9.45 -10.49 1.98
N ILE A 33 -8.94 -10.43 0.75
CA ILE A 33 -8.19 -9.28 0.20
C ILE A 33 -8.90 -8.76 -1.05
N PRO A 34 -9.91 -7.90 -0.92
CA PRO A 34 -10.57 -7.31 -2.08
C PRO A 34 -9.69 -6.28 -2.76
N TYR A 35 -9.68 -6.33 -4.12
CA TYR A 35 -9.08 -5.33 -4.98
C TYR A 35 -10.14 -4.33 -5.45
N ILE A 36 -9.83 -3.03 -5.41
CA ILE A 36 -10.64 -1.97 -6.00
C ILE A 36 -9.77 -0.96 -6.73
N THR A 37 -10.21 -0.46 -7.89
CA THR A 37 -9.54 0.64 -8.59
C THR A 37 -9.92 1.98 -7.95
N VAL A 38 -8.93 2.73 -7.48
CA VAL A 38 -9.17 4.04 -6.83
C VAL A 38 -9.70 5.04 -7.85
N GLY A 39 -10.82 5.69 -7.50
CA GLY A 39 -11.48 6.69 -8.34
C GLY A 39 -12.49 6.14 -9.32
N ASP A 40 -12.79 4.86 -9.28
CA ASP A 40 -13.86 4.23 -10.05
C ASP A 40 -15.10 3.96 -9.15
N PRO A 41 -16.26 4.58 -9.37
CA PRO A 41 -16.53 5.65 -10.34
C PRO A 41 -16.02 7.04 -9.91
N ASN A 42 -15.66 7.25 -8.64
CA ASN A 42 -15.10 8.49 -8.09
C ASN A 42 -14.42 8.25 -6.73
N LEU A 43 -13.70 9.25 -6.22
CA LEU A 43 -12.92 9.13 -4.97
C LEU A 43 -13.80 8.98 -3.72
N ASP A 44 -14.95 9.63 -3.64
CA ASP A 44 -15.83 9.53 -2.47
C ASP A 44 -16.47 8.15 -2.38
N THR A 45 -16.86 7.58 -3.52
CA THR A 45 -17.34 6.18 -3.59
C THR A 45 -16.22 5.20 -3.21
N THR A 46 -14.98 5.43 -3.64
CA THR A 46 -13.83 4.62 -3.24
C THR A 46 -13.68 4.58 -1.72
N LEU A 47 -13.70 5.74 -1.06
CA LEU A 47 -13.56 5.81 0.40
C LEU A 47 -14.70 5.10 1.12
N ALA A 48 -15.95 5.32 0.70
CA ALA A 48 -17.12 4.64 1.27
C ALA A 48 -17.03 3.11 1.10
N LEU A 49 -16.56 2.66 -0.06
CA LEU A 49 -16.37 1.24 -0.36
C LEU A 49 -15.26 0.62 0.50
N MET A 50 -14.14 1.32 0.74
CA MET A 50 -13.09 0.85 1.64
C MET A 50 -13.64 0.56 3.04
N HIS A 51 -14.44 1.47 3.61
CA HIS A 51 -15.06 1.26 4.91
C HIS A 51 -16.05 0.09 4.88
N SER A 52 -16.93 0.06 3.88
CA SER A 52 -17.91 -1.02 3.74
C SER A 52 -17.26 -2.40 3.58
N LEU A 53 -16.18 -2.52 2.82
CA LEU A 53 -15.44 -3.78 2.67
C LEU A 53 -14.89 -4.26 4.02
N VAL A 54 -14.31 -3.37 4.82
CA VAL A 54 -13.79 -3.73 6.15
C VAL A 54 -14.91 -4.13 7.10
N GLU A 55 -16.02 -3.38 7.13
CA GLU A 55 -17.19 -3.70 7.93
C GLU A 55 -17.80 -5.07 7.59
N ASN A 56 -17.61 -5.52 6.34
CA ASN A 56 -18.07 -6.82 5.85
C ASN A 56 -16.97 -7.90 5.81
N GLY A 57 -15.87 -7.71 6.52
CA GLY A 57 -14.88 -8.75 6.80
C GLY A 57 -13.68 -8.78 5.90
N ALA A 58 -13.36 -7.70 5.17
CA ALA A 58 -12.07 -7.60 4.49
C ALA A 58 -10.93 -7.47 5.50
N ASP A 59 -9.93 -8.32 5.38
CA ASP A 59 -8.75 -8.35 6.24
C ASP A 59 -7.66 -7.38 5.77
N ILE A 60 -7.50 -7.23 4.48
CA ILE A 60 -6.53 -6.33 3.82
C ILE A 60 -7.24 -5.67 2.63
N LEU A 61 -6.98 -4.40 2.38
CA LEU A 61 -7.48 -3.72 1.17
C LEU A 61 -6.35 -3.60 0.14
N GLU A 62 -6.62 -4.00 -1.10
CA GLU A 62 -5.73 -3.79 -2.23
C GLU A 62 -6.29 -2.69 -3.14
N LEU A 63 -5.55 -1.59 -3.24
CA LEU A 63 -5.95 -0.39 -3.97
C LEU A 63 -5.19 -0.28 -5.29
N GLY A 64 -5.89 -0.44 -6.40
CA GLY A 64 -5.36 -0.24 -7.74
C GLY A 64 -5.11 1.24 -8.04
N VAL A 65 -3.86 1.57 -8.38
CA VAL A 65 -3.47 2.90 -8.85
C VAL A 65 -3.78 3.01 -10.35
N PRO A 66 -4.69 3.91 -10.78
CA PRO A 66 -5.03 4.03 -12.20
C PRO A 66 -3.81 4.39 -13.06
N PHE A 67 -3.65 3.72 -14.19
CA PHE A 67 -2.56 3.96 -15.13
C PHE A 67 -3.07 3.89 -16.57
N SER A 68 -2.50 4.71 -17.47
CA SER A 68 -2.94 4.84 -18.87
C SER A 68 -2.58 3.65 -19.75
N ASP A 69 -1.51 2.93 -19.39
CA ASP A 69 -0.93 1.86 -20.21
C ASP A 69 -0.87 0.53 -19.44
N PRO A 70 -2.02 -0.02 -18.99
CA PRO A 70 -2.09 -1.13 -18.04
C PRO A 70 -1.91 -2.47 -18.74
N MET A 71 -0.71 -2.76 -19.27
CA MET A 71 -0.42 -3.89 -20.15
C MET A 71 -0.57 -5.26 -19.49
N ALA A 72 -0.53 -5.34 -18.17
CA ALA A 72 -0.68 -6.58 -17.41
C ALA A 72 -2.12 -6.83 -16.94
N ASP A 73 -3.01 -5.83 -17.07
CA ASP A 73 -4.38 -5.92 -16.58
C ASP A 73 -5.35 -6.50 -17.61
N GLY A 74 -6.36 -7.19 -17.12
CA GLY A 74 -7.49 -7.63 -17.92
C GLY A 74 -8.48 -6.51 -18.25
N PRO A 75 -9.40 -6.72 -19.21
CA PRO A 75 -10.28 -5.67 -19.74
C PRO A 75 -11.21 -5.03 -18.70
N THR A 76 -11.52 -5.74 -17.62
CA THR A 76 -12.35 -5.20 -16.54
C THR A 76 -11.62 -4.13 -15.74
N ILE A 77 -10.37 -4.43 -15.34
CA ILE A 77 -9.52 -3.49 -14.59
C ILE A 77 -9.10 -2.33 -15.49
N GLN A 78 -8.77 -2.58 -16.77
CA GLN A 78 -8.47 -1.51 -17.74
C GLN A 78 -9.61 -0.50 -17.84
N ARG A 79 -10.87 -0.96 -17.98
CA ARG A 79 -12.04 -0.07 -18.03
C ARG A 79 -12.28 0.70 -16.72
N ALA A 80 -11.99 0.10 -15.58
CA ALA A 80 -12.05 0.79 -14.30
C ALA A 80 -10.99 1.91 -14.21
N ALA A 81 -9.76 1.61 -14.64
CA ALA A 81 -8.69 2.59 -14.74
C ALA A 81 -9.02 3.74 -15.71
N GLU A 82 -9.60 3.45 -16.87
CA GLU A 82 -10.08 4.48 -17.84
C GLU A 82 -11.11 5.42 -17.20
N ARG A 83 -12.08 4.90 -16.44
CA ARG A 83 -13.08 5.74 -15.75
C ARG A 83 -12.44 6.61 -14.68
N ALA A 84 -11.52 6.07 -13.90
CA ALA A 84 -10.79 6.82 -12.89
C ALA A 84 -9.92 7.93 -13.53
N LEU A 85 -9.22 7.62 -14.62
CA LEU A 85 -8.38 8.60 -15.34
C LEU A 85 -9.23 9.69 -16.01
N ALA A 86 -10.44 9.38 -16.49
CA ALA A 86 -11.38 10.38 -16.98
C ALA A 86 -11.75 11.42 -15.89
N ASN A 87 -11.74 11.01 -14.62
CA ASN A 87 -11.87 11.86 -13.45
C ASN A 87 -10.54 12.50 -12.99
N LYS A 88 -9.46 12.35 -13.77
CA LYS A 88 -8.12 12.88 -13.51
C LYS A 88 -7.48 12.38 -12.21
N VAL A 89 -7.84 11.19 -11.78
CA VAL A 89 -7.26 10.59 -10.57
C VAL A 89 -5.77 10.32 -10.75
N SER A 90 -4.98 10.82 -9.83
CA SER A 90 -3.52 10.71 -9.81
C SER A 90 -3.03 9.85 -8.65
N LEU A 91 -1.74 9.49 -8.64
CA LEU A 91 -1.10 8.81 -7.51
C LEU A 91 -1.22 9.62 -6.19
N ASN A 92 -1.19 10.95 -6.27
CA ASN A 92 -1.40 11.80 -5.10
C ASN A 92 -2.83 11.67 -4.53
N ASP A 93 -3.84 11.54 -5.39
CA ASP A 93 -5.22 11.33 -4.96
C ASP A 93 -5.38 9.96 -4.30
N VAL A 94 -4.70 8.93 -4.81
CA VAL A 94 -4.66 7.59 -4.17
C VAL A 94 -4.06 7.70 -2.76
N LEU A 95 -2.94 8.38 -2.59
CA LEU A 95 -2.34 8.60 -1.27
C LEU A 95 -3.26 9.40 -0.34
N ASN A 96 -3.97 10.39 -0.87
CA ASN A 96 -4.94 11.19 -0.09
C ASN A 96 -6.14 10.35 0.36
N ILE A 97 -6.64 9.43 -0.46
CA ILE A 97 -7.72 8.51 -0.07
C ILE A 97 -7.25 7.61 1.09
N VAL A 98 -6.02 7.11 1.06
CA VAL A 98 -5.46 6.32 2.17
C VAL A 98 -5.40 7.19 3.45
N ARG A 99 -4.93 8.45 3.38
CA ARG A 99 -4.93 9.36 4.56
C ARG A 99 -6.33 9.53 5.14
N ARG A 100 -7.33 9.82 4.30
CA ARG A 100 -8.73 9.97 4.73
C ARG A 100 -9.26 8.69 5.38
N PHE A 101 -8.96 7.53 4.80
CA PHE A 101 -9.33 6.24 5.40
C PHE A 101 -8.68 6.05 6.78
N ARG A 102 -7.43 6.46 6.95
CA ARG A 102 -6.69 6.39 8.22
C ARG A 102 -7.25 7.27 9.33
N GLU A 103 -8.02 8.30 9.03
CA GLU A 103 -8.66 9.15 10.04
C GLU A 103 -9.59 8.35 10.96
N THR A 104 -10.18 7.27 10.47
CA THR A 104 -11.12 6.43 11.22
C THR A 104 -10.73 4.95 11.32
N ASN A 105 -9.77 4.48 10.49
CA ASN A 105 -9.30 3.10 10.49
C ASN A 105 -7.77 3.03 10.57
N GLY A 106 -7.26 2.73 11.76
CA GLY A 106 -5.82 2.57 12.04
C GLY A 106 -5.29 1.14 11.89
N ASN A 107 -6.15 0.14 11.72
CA ASN A 107 -5.79 -1.27 11.88
C ASN A 107 -5.72 -2.06 10.57
N THR A 108 -6.67 -1.87 9.65
CA THR A 108 -6.73 -2.65 8.40
C THR A 108 -5.56 -2.30 7.48
N PRO A 109 -4.74 -3.27 7.05
CA PRO A 109 -3.67 -3.01 6.09
C PRO A 109 -4.20 -2.53 4.75
N VAL A 110 -3.45 -1.60 4.15
CA VAL A 110 -3.71 -1.08 2.79
C VAL A 110 -2.47 -1.31 1.94
N VAL A 111 -2.64 -2.05 0.85
CA VAL A 111 -1.61 -2.31 -0.16
C VAL A 111 -1.94 -1.53 -1.42
N LEU A 112 -0.98 -0.79 -1.95
CA LEU A 112 -1.11 -0.18 -3.28
C LEU A 112 -0.62 -1.15 -4.34
N MET A 113 -1.44 -1.40 -5.36
CA MET A 113 -1.05 -2.18 -6.54
C MET A 113 -1.02 -1.26 -7.76
N GLY A 114 0.05 -1.31 -8.53
CA GLY A 114 0.14 -0.49 -9.74
C GLY A 114 1.41 -0.70 -10.54
N TYR A 115 1.65 0.22 -11.45
CA TYR A 115 2.79 0.20 -12.36
C TYR A 115 3.91 1.09 -11.83
N LEU A 116 5.15 0.76 -12.19
CA LEU A 116 6.33 1.46 -11.70
C LEU A 116 6.40 2.92 -12.20
N ASN A 117 5.92 3.20 -13.40
CA ASN A 117 6.10 4.51 -14.04
C ASN A 117 5.55 5.70 -13.23
N PRO A 118 4.31 5.68 -12.66
CA PRO A 118 3.85 6.75 -11.77
C PRO A 118 4.74 6.97 -10.56
N ILE A 119 5.25 5.88 -9.96
CA ILE A 119 6.15 5.92 -8.81
C ILE A 119 7.51 6.49 -9.21
N HIS A 120 8.05 6.02 -10.34
CA HIS A 120 9.33 6.52 -10.88
C HIS A 120 9.28 8.01 -11.19
N LYS A 121 8.17 8.48 -11.79
CA LYS A 121 7.94 9.90 -12.08
C LYS A 121 7.89 10.77 -10.82
N MET A 122 7.33 10.26 -9.73
CA MET A 122 7.33 10.96 -8.42
C MET A 122 8.72 10.95 -7.78
N GLY A 123 9.53 9.93 -8.05
CA GLY A 123 10.79 9.63 -7.39
C GLY A 123 10.61 8.71 -6.19
N TYR A 124 11.46 7.68 -6.09
CA TYR A 124 11.29 6.59 -5.11
C TYR A 124 11.29 7.07 -3.66
N GLN A 125 12.22 7.95 -3.30
CA GLN A 125 12.28 8.52 -1.96
C GLN A 125 11.04 9.35 -1.63
N ALA A 126 10.61 10.22 -2.56
CA ALA A 126 9.43 11.08 -2.37
C ALA A 126 8.15 10.24 -2.26
N PHE A 127 8.01 9.21 -3.10
CA PHE A 127 6.90 8.29 -3.04
C PHE A 127 6.87 7.52 -1.71
N ALA A 128 7.99 6.90 -1.31
CA ALA A 128 8.06 6.13 -0.08
C ALA A 128 7.77 6.99 1.17
N GLN A 129 8.23 8.24 1.18
CA GLN A 129 7.90 9.20 2.23
C GLN A 129 6.39 9.51 2.26
N ALA A 130 5.80 9.86 1.10
CA ALA A 130 4.39 10.20 1.00
C ALA A 130 3.47 8.99 1.32
N ALA A 131 3.87 7.78 0.92
CA ALA A 131 3.18 6.54 1.21
C ALA A 131 3.19 6.21 2.72
N ALA A 132 4.34 6.38 3.39
CA ALA A 132 4.44 6.20 4.84
C ALA A 132 3.58 7.22 5.60
N GLU A 133 3.62 8.49 5.22
CA GLU A 133 2.79 9.56 5.82
C GLU A 133 1.29 9.34 5.57
N ALA A 134 0.93 8.72 4.44
CA ALA A 134 -0.45 8.34 4.15
C ALA A 134 -0.91 7.12 4.96
N GLY A 135 0.01 6.30 5.47
CA GLY A 135 -0.28 5.08 6.20
C GLY A 135 -0.49 3.85 5.30
N VAL A 136 0.20 3.81 4.15
CA VAL A 136 0.30 2.63 3.29
C VAL A 136 1.13 1.56 3.99
N ASP A 137 0.74 0.29 3.88
CA ASP A 137 1.39 -0.84 4.52
C ASP A 137 2.22 -1.69 3.55
N GLY A 138 1.86 -1.71 2.28
CA GLY A 138 2.57 -2.48 1.27
C GLY A 138 2.42 -1.89 -0.13
N VAL A 139 3.36 -2.21 -1.01
CA VAL A 139 3.35 -1.78 -2.42
C VAL A 139 3.67 -2.97 -3.33
N LEU A 140 2.80 -3.23 -4.30
CA LEU A 140 2.97 -4.23 -5.33
C LEU A 140 3.13 -3.54 -6.69
N THR A 141 4.28 -3.72 -7.32
CA THR A 141 4.53 -3.24 -8.68
C THR A 141 4.46 -4.40 -9.67
N VAL A 142 3.59 -4.29 -10.69
CA VAL A 142 3.31 -5.41 -11.61
C VAL A 142 4.32 -5.54 -12.76
N ASP A 143 5.08 -4.49 -13.05
CA ASP A 143 5.98 -4.38 -14.20
C ASP A 143 7.45 -4.13 -13.80
N SER A 144 7.80 -4.36 -12.54
CA SER A 144 9.15 -4.10 -12.05
C SER A 144 9.96 -5.39 -11.94
N PRO A 145 11.05 -5.54 -12.72
CA PRO A 145 11.95 -6.67 -12.57
C PRO A 145 12.65 -6.66 -11.19
N VAL A 146 12.82 -7.86 -10.61
CA VAL A 146 13.46 -8.03 -9.28
C VAL A 146 14.86 -7.42 -9.25
N GLU A 147 15.57 -7.46 -10.38
CA GLU A 147 16.95 -6.94 -10.51
C GLU A 147 17.02 -5.42 -10.42
N THR A 148 15.92 -4.71 -10.73
CA THR A 148 15.90 -3.24 -10.81
C THR A 148 15.09 -2.56 -9.72
N ILE A 149 14.30 -3.34 -8.95
CA ILE A 149 13.40 -2.79 -7.93
C ILE A 149 14.11 -2.34 -6.64
N THR A 150 15.37 -2.78 -6.43
CA THR A 150 16.12 -2.55 -5.18
C THR A 150 16.06 -1.11 -4.66
N PRO A 151 16.23 -0.05 -5.48
CA PRO A 151 16.18 1.32 -4.97
C PRO A 151 14.81 1.69 -4.37
N LEU A 152 13.70 1.25 -4.97
CA LEU A 152 12.36 1.48 -4.43
C LEU A 152 12.12 0.64 -3.17
N HIS A 153 12.49 -0.65 -3.21
CA HIS A 153 12.36 -1.56 -2.09
C HIS A 153 13.08 -1.04 -0.84
N ASP A 154 14.32 -0.55 -0.99
CA ASP A 154 15.10 -0.04 0.14
C ASP A 154 14.46 1.20 0.76
N GLU A 155 13.92 2.11 -0.05
CA GLU A 155 13.21 3.30 0.42
C GLU A 155 11.91 2.94 1.17
N LEU A 156 11.14 1.96 0.67
CA LEU A 156 9.92 1.46 1.32
C LEU A 156 10.25 0.77 2.63
N LYS A 157 11.20 -0.15 2.61
CA LYS A 157 11.63 -0.92 3.78
C LYS A 157 12.19 -0.04 4.90
N ALA A 158 12.95 1.01 4.57
CA ALA A 158 13.46 1.97 5.54
C ALA A 158 12.33 2.68 6.32
N ARG A 159 11.11 2.69 5.77
CA ARG A 159 9.90 3.31 6.33
C ARG A 159 8.88 2.31 6.86
N GLY A 160 9.22 1.01 6.86
CA GLY A 160 8.37 -0.07 7.37
C GLY A 160 7.19 -0.41 6.46
N ILE A 161 7.31 -0.16 5.16
CA ILE A 161 6.35 -0.57 4.13
C ILE A 161 6.85 -1.86 3.48
N ASP A 162 5.99 -2.89 3.40
CA ASP A 162 6.26 -4.21 2.83
C ASP A 162 6.18 -4.23 1.30
#